data_9a1c702cd74e3e1b94b9e9ba1e034e91
#
_entry.id   9a1c702cd74e3e1b94b9e9ba1e034e91
#
_cell.length_a   1.000
_cell.length_b   1.000
_cell.length_c   1.000
_cell.angle_alpha   90.00
_cell.angle_beta   90.00
_cell.angle_gamma   90.00
#
_symmetry.space_group_name_H-M   'P 1'
#
loop_
_entity.id
_entity.type
_entity.pdbx_description
1 polymer ?
#
loop_
_entity_poly.entity_id
_entity_poly.type
_entity_poly.pdbx_seq_one_letter_code
_entity_poly.pdbx_strand_id
1 'polypeptide(L)'
;MRASGHGGAPRLGEAGSASVDCPAMSTQTLATTPATDRTGVDARPRGLPRTYHVRTLGCQMNVHDSEHMAGLLEAAGYRRVEDVPQAAARATEAGDGGADVVILNTCSVRQNAANRLFGNLGQLAAVKRGRPGMQIAVAGCLAQQMGQGIVERAPWVDVVFGTHNIDVLPALLERARHNAEAAVELEESLKVFPSTLPTRRDSAYSAWVSIAVGCNNTCTFCIVPSLRGRQRDRRPGDVLAEIQAVAAQGAIEVTLLGQNVNSYGVGFGDRGAFAGLLRAAGAVEGIERVRFTSPHPAAFTDDVIEAMATTPTVMPSLHMPLQSGSDRILRAMRRSYRTTRFLGILERVRAAMPEAAITTDIIVGFPGETEEDFAATLEVVKRARFASAFTFEYSPRPGTPAADRDQVPAEVVRERYQRLEALMGRIAREENERQEGRVVEVLVAEGQGRRDAATARVSGRAADNRLVHAALPAGVAADDYAGGAPRPGDVLTVRVTHGAPHNLIADSARCGRQLGAAASAANQALRPGDRLWLDDGPALFQVRRTRAGDAWERSRTEACAAPEPDTAPVSLGIPTIRVGAVGHPGRGAVGRQTGDPAPLRTGGRASG
;
A
#
# COMPACT_ATOMS: atom_id res chain seq x y z
N MET A 1 -11.74 -30.58 -65.59
CA MET A 1 -13.06 -30.94 -66.18
C MET A 1 -14.11 -30.34 -65.23
N ARG A 2 -14.68 -29.25 -65.61
CA ARG A 2 -16.11 -28.95 -65.96
C ARG A 2 -17.12 -29.96 -65.34
N ALA A 3 -18.26 -29.64 -64.71
CA ALA A 3 -19.15 -28.48 -64.80
C ALA A 3 -20.18 -28.60 -63.63
N SER A 4 -20.61 -27.47 -63.09
CA SER A 4 -21.98 -26.90 -63.12
C SER A 4 -23.15 -27.74 -62.61
N GLY A 5 -23.95 -27.16 -61.70
CA GLY A 5 -25.31 -27.61 -61.39
C GLY A 5 -25.95 -26.72 -60.29
N HIS A 6 -26.76 -25.84 -60.76
CA HIS A 6 -27.75 -24.94 -60.18
C HIS A 6 -28.81 -25.60 -59.32
N GLY A 7 -29.45 -24.83 -58.44
CA GLY A 7 -30.83 -24.98 -57.95
C GLY A 7 -30.92 -24.88 -56.45
N GLY A 8 -31.49 -23.91 -55.85
CA GLY A 8 -32.80 -23.39 -55.88
C GLY A 8 -33.14 -23.03 -54.45
N ALA A 9 -33.38 -21.78 -54.12
CA ALA A 9 -33.97 -21.31 -52.85
C ALA A 9 -35.46 -21.66 -52.77
N PRO A 10 -36.03 -21.79 -51.61
CA PRO A 10 -37.43 -21.41 -51.42
C PRO A 10 -37.55 -20.27 -50.39
N ARG A 11 -38.49 -19.42 -50.75
CA ARG A 11 -38.95 -18.25 -50.01
C ARG A 11 -39.95 -18.60 -48.92
N LEU A 12 -39.93 -17.74 -47.87
CA LEU A 12 -41.04 -17.17 -47.13
C LEU A 12 -41.89 -18.05 -46.21
N GLY A 13 -41.86 -17.72 -44.94
CA GLY A 13 -42.95 -17.87 -43.99
C GLY A 13 -42.90 -16.70 -43.03
N GLU A 14 -43.80 -15.71 -43.22
CA GLU A 14 -44.11 -14.63 -42.28
C GLU A 14 -44.78 -15.23 -41.05
N ALA A 15 -44.35 -14.87 -39.85
CA ALA A 15 -45.18 -14.99 -38.66
C ALA A 15 -44.75 -13.99 -37.58
N GLY A 16 -45.67 -13.02 -37.37
CA GLY A 16 -46.05 -12.59 -36.05
C GLY A 16 -45.07 -11.67 -35.29
N SER A 17 -45.19 -10.37 -35.53
CA SER A 17 -44.71 -9.32 -34.60
C SER A 17 -45.50 -9.37 -33.30
N ALA A 18 -44.85 -9.76 -32.18
CA ALA A 18 -45.32 -9.45 -30.86
C ALA A 18 -44.45 -8.29 -30.34
N SER A 19 -44.99 -7.09 -30.36
CA SER A 19 -44.46 -5.91 -29.74
C SER A 19 -44.51 -6.06 -28.22
N VAL A 20 -43.35 -6.17 -27.57
CA VAL A 20 -43.24 -5.99 -26.13
C VAL A 20 -42.94 -4.53 -25.92
N ASP A 21 -43.94 -3.80 -25.40
CA ASP A 21 -43.78 -2.41 -24.96
C ASP A 21 -42.74 -2.31 -23.84
N CYS A 22 -41.61 -1.71 -24.17
CA CYS A 22 -40.63 -1.25 -23.20
C CYS A 22 -41.07 0.16 -22.77
N PRO A 23 -41.28 0.46 -21.49
CA PRO A 23 -41.62 1.82 -21.05
C PRO A 23 -40.47 2.77 -21.38
N ALA A 24 -40.81 3.85 -22.08
CA ALA A 24 -39.91 4.93 -22.44
C ALA A 24 -39.21 5.48 -21.20
N MET A 25 -37.91 5.24 -21.11
CA MET A 25 -37.06 6.00 -20.17
C MET A 25 -37.08 7.46 -20.61
N SER A 26 -37.66 8.29 -19.76
CA SER A 26 -37.63 9.75 -19.87
C SER A 26 -36.19 10.19 -20.05
N THR A 27 -35.88 10.77 -21.19
CA THR A 27 -34.68 11.58 -21.42
C THR A 27 -34.79 12.81 -20.53
N GLN A 28 -34.32 12.69 -19.29
CA GLN A 28 -33.96 13.89 -18.53
C GLN A 28 -32.79 14.52 -19.28
N THR A 29 -33.10 15.61 -19.95
CA THR A 29 -32.11 16.55 -20.47
C THR A 29 -31.23 16.94 -19.29
N LEU A 30 -30.00 16.41 -19.24
CA LEU A 30 -28.98 16.87 -18.31
C LEU A 30 -28.78 18.36 -18.63
N ALA A 31 -29.30 19.21 -17.74
CA ALA A 31 -29.00 20.62 -17.77
C ALA A 31 -27.48 20.76 -17.84
N THR A 32 -27.00 21.39 -18.88
CA THR A 32 -25.61 21.83 -19.01
C THR A 32 -25.30 22.66 -17.78
N THR A 33 -24.58 22.08 -16.84
CA THR A 33 -24.05 22.80 -15.67
C THR A 33 -23.16 23.90 -16.24
N PRO A 34 -23.36 25.17 -15.85
CA PRO A 34 -22.51 26.25 -16.34
C PRO A 34 -21.07 25.92 -16.01
N ALA A 35 -20.15 26.21 -16.94
CA ALA A 35 -18.72 26.09 -16.76
C ALA A 35 -18.36 26.69 -15.40
N THR A 36 -17.85 25.87 -14.49
CA THR A 36 -17.41 26.32 -13.16
C THR A 36 -16.35 27.38 -13.40
N ASP A 37 -16.57 28.58 -12.90
CA ASP A 37 -15.60 29.66 -12.91
C ASP A 37 -14.34 29.17 -12.19
N ARG A 38 -13.30 28.84 -12.96
CA ARG A 38 -12.01 28.36 -12.46
C ARG A 38 -11.09 29.51 -12.07
N THR A 39 -11.48 30.74 -12.37
CA THR A 39 -10.71 31.95 -12.09
C THR A 39 -11.00 32.52 -10.70
N GLY A 40 -11.23 31.67 -9.70
CA GLY A 40 -11.43 32.10 -8.32
C GLY A 40 -10.23 32.91 -7.83
N VAL A 41 -10.44 34.19 -7.58
CA VAL A 41 -9.44 35.08 -6.95
C VAL A 41 -9.05 34.47 -5.62
N ASP A 42 -7.75 34.25 -5.42
CA ASP A 42 -7.20 33.72 -4.18
C ASP A 42 -7.53 34.71 -3.03
N ALA A 43 -8.55 34.40 -2.25
CA ALA A 43 -9.05 35.25 -1.17
C ALA A 43 -8.15 35.29 0.07
N ARG A 44 -6.92 34.77 -0.04
CA ARG A 44 -5.96 34.66 1.08
C ARG A 44 -5.26 35.98 1.42
N PRO A 45 -4.88 36.15 2.70
CA PRO A 45 -3.90 37.14 3.08
C PRO A 45 -2.60 36.91 2.29
N ARG A 46 -2.07 37.93 1.64
CA ARG A 46 -0.79 37.87 0.93
C ARG A 46 0.32 37.47 1.92
N GLY A 47 1.04 36.38 1.60
CA GLY A 47 2.21 35.94 2.36
C GLY A 47 2.10 34.58 3.05
N LEU A 48 0.93 33.94 3.13
CA LEU A 48 0.82 32.59 3.70
C LEU A 48 1.15 31.53 2.65
N PRO A 49 1.96 30.49 2.99
CA PRO A 49 2.27 29.40 2.09
C PRO A 49 0.98 28.62 1.74
N ARG A 50 0.87 28.19 0.48
CA ARG A 50 -0.22 27.30 0.07
C ARG A 50 -0.07 25.95 0.73
N THR A 51 -1.18 25.31 1.01
CA THR A 51 -1.22 24.00 1.65
C THR A 51 -1.51 22.89 0.65
N TYR A 52 -0.94 21.71 0.90
CA TYR A 52 -1.19 20.54 0.05
C TYR A 52 -1.45 19.28 0.86
N HIS A 53 -2.15 18.34 0.22
CA HIS A 53 -2.34 16.99 0.72
C HIS A 53 -2.22 15.98 -0.42
N VAL A 54 -1.46 14.87 -0.22
CA VAL A 54 -1.32 13.78 -1.19
C VAL A 54 -1.98 12.53 -0.65
N ARG A 55 -2.97 11.99 -1.37
CA ARG A 55 -3.61 10.69 -1.08
C ARG A 55 -3.10 9.63 -2.05
N THR A 56 -2.46 8.60 -1.52
CA THR A 56 -1.97 7.48 -2.31
C THR A 56 -2.97 6.33 -2.31
N LEU A 57 -3.49 5.98 -3.49
CA LEU A 57 -4.43 4.90 -3.73
C LEU A 57 -3.78 3.79 -4.57
N GLY A 58 -2.64 3.25 -4.10
CA GLY A 58 -1.85 2.40 -4.97
C GLY A 58 -0.91 1.40 -4.28
N CYS A 59 0.15 1.07 -4.99
CA CYS A 59 1.23 0.18 -4.54
C CYS A 59 2.43 1.01 -4.02
N GLN A 60 3.49 0.31 -3.61
CA GLN A 60 4.72 0.92 -3.09
C GLN A 60 5.35 1.93 -4.07
N MET A 61 5.27 1.67 -5.38
CA MET A 61 5.74 2.64 -6.39
C MET A 61 4.95 3.95 -6.36
N ASN A 62 3.62 3.88 -6.10
CA ASN A 62 2.84 5.10 -5.94
C ASN A 62 3.17 5.82 -4.62
N VAL A 63 3.51 5.09 -3.55
CA VAL A 63 3.97 5.73 -2.30
C VAL A 63 5.26 6.51 -2.58
N HIS A 64 6.24 5.89 -3.21
CA HIS A 64 7.49 6.54 -3.61
C HIS A 64 7.26 7.76 -4.53
N ASP A 65 6.38 7.62 -5.55
CA ASP A 65 6.00 8.75 -6.42
C ASP A 65 5.37 9.90 -5.59
N SER A 66 4.54 9.58 -4.58
CA SER A 66 3.90 10.57 -3.70
C SER A 66 4.90 11.30 -2.79
N GLU A 67 5.92 10.61 -2.29
CA GLU A 67 7.00 11.22 -1.50
C GLU A 67 7.79 12.24 -2.33
N HIS A 68 8.00 11.96 -3.63
CA HIS A 68 8.63 12.94 -4.55
C HIS A 68 7.69 14.12 -4.86
N MET A 69 6.40 13.87 -5.08
CA MET A 69 5.43 14.96 -5.26
C MET A 69 5.41 15.88 -4.05
N ALA A 70 5.43 15.31 -2.85
CA ALA A 70 5.48 16.07 -1.60
C ALA A 70 6.77 16.90 -1.50
N GLY A 71 7.93 16.30 -1.77
CA GLY A 71 9.22 17.01 -1.76
C GLY A 71 9.29 18.17 -2.75
N LEU A 72 8.77 17.99 -3.97
CA LEU A 72 8.69 19.04 -4.98
C LEU A 72 7.79 20.20 -4.54
N LEU A 73 6.64 19.90 -3.92
CA LEU A 73 5.73 20.93 -3.42
C LEU A 73 6.35 21.72 -2.25
N GLU A 74 7.02 21.03 -1.31
CA GLU A 74 7.72 21.69 -0.20
C GLU A 74 8.89 22.56 -0.72
N ALA A 75 9.65 22.09 -1.72
CA ALA A 75 10.68 22.87 -2.38
C ALA A 75 10.11 24.09 -3.12
N ALA A 76 8.86 24.02 -3.60
CA ALA A 76 8.13 25.14 -4.21
C ALA A 76 7.42 26.04 -3.18
N GLY A 77 7.64 25.85 -1.87
CA GLY A 77 7.09 26.67 -0.80
C GLY A 77 5.67 26.30 -0.34
N TYR A 78 5.16 25.12 -0.73
CA TYR A 78 3.90 24.62 -0.20
C TYR A 78 4.11 23.96 1.17
N ARG A 79 3.10 24.00 2.03
CA ARG A 79 3.10 23.36 3.34
C ARG A 79 2.15 22.15 3.34
N ARG A 80 2.62 21.00 3.83
CA ARG A 80 1.79 19.81 4.00
C ARG A 80 0.73 20.04 5.09
N VAL A 81 -0.47 19.52 4.86
CA VAL A 81 -1.53 19.43 5.86
C VAL A 81 -2.03 17.99 5.92
N GLU A 82 -2.45 17.57 7.10
CA GLU A 82 -3.05 16.25 7.28
C GLU A 82 -4.40 16.16 6.58
N ASP A 83 -4.84 14.93 6.28
CA ASP A 83 -6.14 14.67 5.68
C ASP A 83 -7.25 15.09 6.66
N VAL A 84 -7.99 16.13 6.30
CA VAL A 84 -9.15 16.52 7.10
C VAL A 84 -10.20 15.41 6.95
N PRO A 85 -10.60 14.71 8.06
CA PRO A 85 -11.65 13.72 8.00
C PRO A 85 -12.92 14.34 7.39
N GLN A 86 -13.65 13.60 6.57
CA GLN A 86 -14.85 14.04 5.85
C GLN A 86 -15.92 14.72 6.73
N ALA A 87 -15.91 14.45 8.05
CA ALA A 87 -16.79 15.10 9.02
C ALA A 87 -16.41 16.56 9.30
N ALA A 88 -15.14 16.92 9.27
CA ALA A 88 -14.67 18.28 9.51
C ALA A 88 -14.81 19.18 8.26
N ALA A 89 -14.86 18.60 7.06
CA ALA A 89 -15.13 19.35 5.83
C ALA A 89 -16.53 19.99 5.79
N ARG A 90 -17.45 19.53 6.66
CA ARG A 90 -18.79 20.11 6.84
C ARG A 90 -18.85 21.21 7.92
N ALA A 91 -17.79 21.38 8.69
CA ALA A 91 -17.81 22.22 9.91
C ALA A 91 -17.02 23.53 9.79
N THR A 92 -16.43 23.85 8.64
CA THR A 92 -15.60 25.07 8.52
C THR A 92 -16.39 26.24 7.99
N GLU A 93 -17.21 26.84 8.85
CA GLU A 93 -17.58 28.27 8.77
C GLU A 93 -16.40 29.19 9.20
N ALA A 94 -15.28 28.62 9.65
CA ALA A 94 -14.07 29.37 10.02
C ALA A 94 -12.88 28.87 9.17
N GLY A 95 -12.35 29.72 8.35
CA GLY A 95 -11.29 29.62 7.34
C GLY A 95 -9.96 28.90 7.62
N ASP A 96 -9.95 27.84 8.41
CA ASP A 96 -8.75 27.18 8.88
C ASP A 96 -8.88 25.66 8.77
N GLY A 97 -8.39 25.04 7.69
CA GLY A 97 -8.18 23.63 7.80
C GLY A 97 -8.37 22.72 6.58
N GLY A 98 -8.40 23.20 5.36
CA GLY A 98 -8.37 22.32 4.20
C GLY A 98 -7.15 22.57 3.31
N ALA A 99 -6.68 21.53 2.61
CA ALA A 99 -5.61 21.68 1.62
C ALA A 99 -6.07 22.56 0.44
N ASP A 100 -5.18 23.40 -0.06
CA ASP A 100 -5.39 24.18 -1.28
C ASP A 100 -5.18 23.36 -2.53
N VAL A 101 -4.34 22.35 -2.41
CA VAL A 101 -4.04 21.39 -3.46
C VAL A 101 -4.25 19.98 -2.89
N VAL A 102 -5.13 19.20 -3.49
CA VAL A 102 -5.30 17.78 -3.18
C VAL A 102 -4.87 16.96 -4.38
N ILE A 103 -3.89 16.09 -4.17
CA ILE A 103 -3.39 15.17 -5.19
C ILE A 103 -3.86 13.75 -4.88
N LEU A 104 -4.50 13.10 -5.87
CA LEU A 104 -4.89 11.70 -5.81
C LEU A 104 -3.93 10.88 -6.68
N ASN A 105 -2.95 10.22 -6.08
CA ASN A 105 -2.02 9.36 -6.79
C ASN A 105 -2.55 7.92 -6.81
N THR A 106 -2.86 7.40 -8.02
CA THR A 106 -3.68 6.20 -8.17
C THR A 106 -3.02 5.14 -9.06
N CYS A 107 -3.09 3.88 -8.60
CA CYS A 107 -2.66 2.70 -9.34
C CYS A 107 -3.71 2.28 -10.38
N SER A 108 -3.29 1.74 -11.54
CA SER A 108 -4.19 1.14 -12.53
C SER A 108 -4.27 -0.39 -12.44
N VAL A 109 -3.43 -1.01 -11.62
CA VAL A 109 -3.36 -2.48 -11.50
C VAL A 109 -4.49 -3.05 -10.64
N ARG A 110 -5.03 -2.27 -9.70
CA ARG A 110 -6.11 -2.69 -8.79
C ARG A 110 -7.45 -2.15 -9.27
N GLN A 111 -8.39 -3.03 -9.61
CA GLN A 111 -9.72 -2.64 -10.13
C GLN A 111 -10.45 -1.65 -9.21
N ASN A 112 -10.40 -1.90 -7.91
CA ASN A 112 -11.01 -1.00 -6.91
C ASN A 112 -10.33 0.38 -6.82
N ALA A 113 -9.15 0.58 -7.40
CA ALA A 113 -8.47 1.86 -7.34
C ALA A 113 -9.18 2.92 -8.20
N ALA A 114 -9.67 2.55 -9.39
CA ALA A 114 -10.45 3.44 -10.23
C ALA A 114 -11.77 3.87 -9.55
N ASN A 115 -12.50 2.89 -8.96
CA ASN A 115 -13.73 3.20 -8.23
C ASN A 115 -13.48 4.13 -7.04
N ARG A 116 -12.41 3.89 -6.29
CA ARG A 116 -11.99 4.76 -5.19
C ARG A 116 -11.61 6.14 -5.68
N LEU A 117 -10.88 6.26 -6.80
CA LEU A 117 -10.55 7.55 -7.38
C LEU A 117 -11.81 8.37 -7.65
N PHE A 118 -12.75 7.84 -8.43
CA PHE A 118 -13.96 8.59 -8.79
C PHE A 118 -14.88 8.85 -7.58
N GLY A 119 -14.92 7.94 -6.60
CA GLY A 119 -15.59 8.20 -5.32
C GLY A 119 -14.99 9.38 -4.55
N ASN A 120 -13.65 9.44 -4.44
CA ASN A 120 -12.94 10.57 -3.84
C ASN A 120 -13.15 11.86 -4.63
N LEU A 121 -13.07 11.81 -5.97
CA LEU A 121 -13.28 12.97 -6.82
C LEU A 121 -14.69 13.53 -6.66
N GLY A 122 -15.72 12.68 -6.54
CA GLY A 122 -17.10 13.11 -6.25
C GLY A 122 -17.24 13.84 -4.92
N GLN A 123 -16.54 13.37 -3.87
CA GLN A 123 -16.51 14.05 -2.57
C GLN A 123 -15.78 15.40 -2.64
N LEU A 124 -14.62 15.43 -3.31
CA LEU A 124 -13.84 16.66 -3.49
C LEU A 124 -14.58 17.71 -4.33
N ALA A 125 -15.45 17.31 -5.26
CA ALA A 125 -16.29 18.23 -6.01
C ALA A 125 -17.20 19.09 -5.10
N ALA A 126 -17.73 18.50 -4.04
CA ALA A 126 -18.56 19.23 -3.07
C ALA A 126 -17.72 20.23 -2.25
N VAL A 127 -16.51 19.82 -1.82
CA VAL A 127 -15.58 20.70 -1.11
C VAL A 127 -15.14 21.88 -1.98
N LYS A 128 -14.76 21.59 -3.23
CA LYS A 128 -14.29 22.60 -4.18
C LYS A 128 -15.36 23.66 -4.49
N ARG A 129 -16.64 23.31 -4.54
CA ARG A 129 -17.73 24.31 -4.72
C ARG A 129 -17.76 25.34 -3.60
N GLY A 130 -17.43 24.96 -2.38
CA GLY A 130 -17.29 25.89 -1.25
C GLY A 130 -15.94 26.61 -1.19
N ARG A 131 -14.95 26.18 -2.00
CA ARG A 131 -13.57 26.69 -2.03
C ARG A 131 -13.07 26.82 -3.48
N PRO A 132 -13.51 27.83 -4.23
CA PRO A 132 -13.20 27.96 -5.66
C PRO A 132 -11.72 27.98 -5.99
N GLY A 133 -10.85 28.48 -5.09
CA GLY A 133 -9.39 28.50 -5.27
C GLY A 133 -8.68 27.15 -5.01
N MET A 134 -9.41 26.11 -4.56
CA MET A 134 -8.87 24.78 -4.35
C MET A 134 -8.57 24.07 -5.67
N GLN A 135 -7.40 23.42 -5.77
CA GLN A 135 -6.99 22.64 -6.93
C GLN A 135 -7.05 21.14 -6.63
N ILE A 136 -7.54 20.36 -7.59
CA ILE A 136 -7.58 18.90 -7.53
C ILE A 136 -6.69 18.36 -8.65
N ALA A 137 -5.66 17.60 -8.28
CA ALA A 137 -4.78 16.93 -9.22
C ALA A 137 -4.93 15.41 -9.15
N VAL A 138 -4.87 14.75 -10.30
CA VAL A 138 -4.86 13.28 -10.41
C VAL A 138 -3.54 12.83 -11.02
N ALA A 139 -2.87 11.90 -10.37
CA ALA A 139 -1.55 11.41 -10.73
C ALA A 139 -1.47 9.89 -10.79
N GLY A 140 -0.33 9.39 -11.27
CA GLY A 140 0.07 7.99 -11.22
C GLY A 140 -0.38 7.16 -12.42
N CYS A 141 -0.33 5.84 -12.25
CA CYS A 141 -0.56 4.89 -13.35
C CYS A 141 -1.97 5.01 -13.97
N LEU A 142 -2.99 5.33 -13.17
CA LEU A 142 -4.34 5.50 -13.69
C LEU A 142 -4.49 6.80 -14.48
N ALA A 143 -3.82 7.87 -14.03
CA ALA A 143 -3.74 9.12 -14.80
C ALA A 143 -3.05 8.90 -16.14
N GLN A 144 -1.93 8.16 -16.14
CA GLN A 144 -1.22 7.77 -17.37
C GLN A 144 -2.10 6.96 -18.33
N GLN A 145 -2.96 6.10 -17.80
CA GLN A 145 -3.84 5.23 -18.59
C GLN A 145 -5.05 5.98 -19.17
N MET A 146 -5.72 6.80 -18.35
CA MET A 146 -7.00 7.41 -18.70
C MET A 146 -6.87 8.81 -19.30
N GLY A 147 -5.85 9.55 -18.92
CA GLY A 147 -5.58 10.89 -19.44
C GLY A 147 -6.80 11.81 -19.42
N GLN A 148 -7.17 12.31 -20.58
CA GLN A 148 -8.31 13.21 -20.80
C GLN A 148 -9.63 12.63 -20.30
N GLY A 149 -9.82 11.29 -20.35
CA GLY A 149 -11.02 10.63 -19.86
C GLY A 149 -11.30 10.85 -18.36
N ILE A 150 -10.29 11.24 -17.56
CA ILE A 150 -10.51 11.65 -16.18
C ILE A 150 -11.25 13.00 -16.15
N VAL A 151 -10.81 13.96 -16.94
CA VAL A 151 -11.42 15.31 -17.01
C VAL A 151 -12.83 15.23 -17.56
N GLU A 152 -13.08 14.39 -18.58
CA GLU A 152 -14.41 14.16 -19.13
C GLU A 152 -15.40 13.63 -18.08
N ARG A 153 -14.96 12.70 -17.21
CA ARG A 153 -15.80 12.14 -16.13
C ARG A 153 -15.86 13.01 -14.87
N ALA A 154 -14.85 13.85 -14.64
CA ALA A 154 -14.72 14.71 -13.47
C ALA A 154 -14.22 16.11 -13.91
N PRO A 155 -15.09 16.94 -14.51
CA PRO A 155 -14.70 18.26 -15.07
C PRO A 155 -14.14 19.25 -14.05
N TRP A 156 -14.28 18.98 -12.77
CA TRP A 156 -13.74 19.79 -11.67
C TRP A 156 -12.27 19.47 -11.32
N VAL A 157 -11.64 18.49 -11.98
CA VAL A 157 -10.20 18.20 -11.85
C VAL A 157 -9.42 19.27 -12.63
N ASP A 158 -8.40 19.83 -11.99
CA ASP A 158 -7.59 20.91 -12.56
C ASP A 158 -6.34 20.41 -13.25
N VAL A 159 -5.75 19.31 -12.75
CA VAL A 159 -4.49 18.77 -13.28
C VAL A 159 -4.58 17.25 -13.39
N VAL A 160 -4.17 16.70 -14.52
CA VAL A 160 -3.96 15.25 -14.71
C VAL A 160 -2.56 15.05 -15.26
N PHE A 161 -1.72 14.27 -14.57
CA PHE A 161 -0.36 14.02 -15.03
C PHE A 161 0.08 12.56 -14.81
N GLY A 162 0.90 12.11 -15.75
CA GLY A 162 1.39 10.75 -15.80
C GLY A 162 2.54 10.46 -14.84
N THR A 163 2.96 9.20 -14.80
CA THR A 163 4.08 8.73 -13.97
C THR A 163 5.44 9.30 -14.41
N HIS A 164 5.51 9.87 -15.61
CA HIS A 164 6.72 10.43 -16.20
C HIS A 164 6.82 11.97 -16.06
N ASN A 165 5.78 12.59 -15.50
CA ASN A 165 5.63 14.06 -15.42
C ASN A 165 5.60 14.58 -13.97
N ILE A 166 6.21 13.85 -13.03
CA ILE A 166 6.22 14.25 -11.61
C ILE A 166 7.02 15.52 -11.41
N ASP A 167 8.13 15.67 -12.12
CA ASP A 167 9.08 16.78 -12.05
C ASP A 167 8.47 18.14 -12.40
N VAL A 168 7.45 18.16 -13.25
CA VAL A 168 6.78 19.40 -13.68
C VAL A 168 5.52 19.76 -12.87
N LEU A 169 5.22 19.00 -11.79
CA LEU A 169 4.03 19.19 -10.96
C LEU A 169 3.80 20.64 -10.50
N PRO A 170 4.79 21.37 -9.92
CA PRO A 170 4.55 22.76 -9.49
C PRO A 170 4.15 23.67 -10.66
N ALA A 171 4.77 23.50 -11.82
CA ALA A 171 4.44 24.29 -13.02
C ALA A 171 3.04 23.96 -13.57
N LEU A 172 2.60 22.69 -13.47
CA LEU A 172 1.26 22.28 -13.88
C LEU A 172 0.17 22.91 -12.99
N LEU A 173 0.41 22.95 -11.68
CA LEU A 173 -0.52 23.61 -10.75
C LEU A 173 -0.63 25.11 -11.00
N GLU A 174 0.48 25.79 -11.27
CA GLU A 174 0.47 27.21 -11.64
C GLU A 174 -0.24 27.44 -12.97
N ARG A 175 0.04 26.63 -14.00
CA ARG A 175 -0.62 26.70 -15.29
C ARG A 175 -2.15 26.53 -15.17
N ALA A 176 -2.60 25.52 -14.41
CA ALA A 176 -4.02 25.25 -14.22
C ALA A 176 -4.73 26.35 -13.41
N ARG A 177 -4.00 27.08 -12.55
CA ARG A 177 -4.56 28.22 -11.80
C ARG A 177 -4.84 29.43 -12.67
N HIS A 178 -4.03 29.63 -13.70
CA HIS A 178 -4.17 30.79 -14.60
C HIS A 178 -5.04 30.51 -15.83
N ASN A 179 -5.27 29.24 -16.15
CA ASN A 179 -6.05 28.83 -17.31
C ASN A 179 -7.46 28.36 -16.89
N ALA A 180 -8.45 28.61 -17.74
CA ALA A 180 -9.80 28.11 -17.53
C ALA A 180 -9.96 26.61 -17.79
N GLU A 181 -8.93 25.96 -18.38
CA GLU A 181 -8.95 24.55 -18.78
C GLU A 181 -8.06 23.69 -17.87
N ALA A 182 -8.41 22.40 -17.76
CA ALA A 182 -7.58 21.45 -17.03
C ALA A 182 -6.23 21.23 -17.73
N ALA A 183 -5.14 21.22 -16.97
CA ALA A 183 -3.83 20.87 -17.48
C ALA A 183 -3.68 19.34 -17.50
N VAL A 184 -3.57 18.76 -18.70
CA VAL A 184 -3.31 17.31 -18.88
C VAL A 184 -1.92 17.16 -19.47
N GLU A 185 -1.05 16.38 -18.78
CA GLU A 185 0.34 16.17 -19.18
C GLU A 185 0.71 14.69 -19.06
N LEU A 186 0.94 14.04 -20.20
CA LEU A 186 1.23 12.61 -20.30
C LEU A 186 2.40 12.39 -21.25
N GLU A 187 3.55 12.03 -20.71
CA GLU A 187 4.70 11.66 -21.53
C GLU A 187 4.84 10.14 -21.63
N GLU A 188 5.35 9.67 -22.75
CA GLU A 188 5.57 8.23 -22.99
C GLU A 188 6.85 7.69 -22.33
N SER A 189 7.79 8.57 -21.98
CA SER A 189 9.06 8.18 -21.39
C SER A 189 9.57 9.16 -20.34
N LEU A 190 10.26 8.63 -19.34
CA LEU A 190 10.95 9.42 -18.31
C LEU A 190 12.04 10.31 -18.93
N LYS A 191 11.99 11.60 -18.67
CA LYS A 191 13.10 12.53 -18.93
C LYS A 191 14.09 12.53 -17.77
N VAL A 192 13.58 12.51 -16.53
CA VAL A 192 14.36 12.55 -15.29
C VAL A 192 13.97 11.33 -14.44
N PHE A 193 14.94 10.71 -13.77
CA PHE A 193 14.61 9.68 -12.77
C PHE A 193 13.93 10.31 -11.56
N PRO A 194 12.79 9.78 -11.09
CA PRO A 194 12.08 10.32 -9.93
C PRO A 194 12.96 10.47 -8.69
N SER A 195 13.87 9.52 -8.47
CA SER A 195 14.78 9.49 -7.32
C SER A 195 15.86 10.58 -7.29
N THR A 196 15.99 11.41 -8.33
CA THR A 196 16.83 12.61 -8.30
C THR A 196 16.05 13.85 -7.87
N LEU A 197 14.73 13.72 -7.68
CA LEU A 197 13.85 14.80 -7.26
C LEU A 197 13.90 14.96 -5.73
N PRO A 198 13.58 16.14 -5.20
CA PRO A 198 13.35 16.34 -3.79
C PRO A 198 12.35 15.32 -3.24
N THR A 199 12.57 14.81 -2.05
CA THR A 199 11.74 13.76 -1.45
C THR A 199 11.34 14.16 -0.03
N ARG A 200 10.05 14.09 0.27
CA ARG A 200 9.51 14.15 1.62
C ARG A 200 9.01 12.76 2.01
N ARG A 201 9.78 12.05 2.82
CA ARG A 201 9.41 10.70 3.25
C ARG A 201 8.32 10.73 4.33
N ASP A 202 7.40 9.75 4.23
CA ASP A 202 6.37 9.54 5.25
C ASP A 202 6.92 8.83 6.49
N SER A 203 8.02 8.08 6.35
CA SER A 203 8.66 7.34 7.47
C SER A 203 10.05 7.87 7.76
N ALA A 204 10.35 8.12 9.03
CA ALA A 204 11.69 8.50 9.47
C ALA A 204 12.66 7.31 9.58
N TYR A 205 12.15 6.08 9.72
CA TYR A 205 12.93 4.86 9.99
C TYR A 205 13.06 3.94 8.78
N SER A 206 12.25 4.13 7.74
CA SER A 206 12.22 3.27 6.55
C SER A 206 12.17 4.13 5.28
N ALA A 207 12.89 3.72 4.24
CA ALA A 207 12.92 4.44 2.97
C ALA A 207 12.72 3.50 1.78
N TRP A 208 11.99 3.98 0.78
CA TRP A 208 11.87 3.37 -0.53
C TRP A 208 12.97 3.90 -1.44
N VAL A 209 13.74 3.03 -2.05
CA VAL A 209 14.82 3.41 -2.98
C VAL A 209 14.59 2.75 -4.33
N SER A 210 14.24 3.54 -5.34
CA SER A 210 14.04 3.04 -6.69
C SER A 210 15.37 2.72 -7.34
N ILE A 211 15.56 1.46 -7.77
CA ILE A 211 16.78 1.03 -8.50
C ILE A 211 16.55 0.95 -10.00
N ALA A 212 15.29 0.77 -10.42
CA ALA A 212 14.89 0.72 -11.82
C ALA A 212 13.43 1.14 -11.99
N VAL A 213 13.09 1.71 -13.14
CA VAL A 213 11.72 2.05 -13.54
C VAL A 213 11.39 1.38 -14.87
N GLY A 214 10.13 0.94 -15.03
CA GLY A 214 9.67 0.23 -16.23
C GLY A 214 10.00 -1.27 -16.22
N CYS A 215 9.52 -2.00 -17.23
CA CYS A 215 9.68 -3.45 -17.32
C CYS A 215 9.76 -3.91 -18.77
N ASN A 216 10.71 -4.81 -19.07
CA ASN A 216 10.89 -5.40 -20.39
C ASN A 216 10.13 -6.72 -20.58
N ASN A 217 9.41 -7.23 -19.54
CA ASN A 217 8.60 -8.43 -19.65
C ASN A 217 7.34 -8.17 -20.48
N THR A 218 6.88 -9.17 -21.24
CA THR A 218 5.71 -9.11 -22.11
C THR A 218 4.53 -9.92 -21.56
N CYS A 219 4.34 -9.93 -20.24
CA CYS A 219 3.26 -10.66 -19.60
C CYS A 219 1.89 -10.23 -20.15
N THR A 220 1.07 -11.19 -20.60
CA THR A 220 -0.16 -10.91 -21.38
C THR A 220 -1.26 -10.20 -20.59
N PHE A 221 -1.18 -10.18 -19.27
CA PHE A 221 -2.14 -9.53 -18.37
C PHE A 221 -1.67 -8.19 -17.79
N CYS A 222 -0.40 -7.81 -18.05
CA CYS A 222 0.23 -6.71 -17.36
C CYS A 222 0.28 -5.45 -18.23
N ILE A 223 -0.28 -4.36 -17.68
CA ILE A 223 -0.32 -3.04 -18.33
C ILE A 223 0.93 -2.19 -18.01
N VAL A 224 1.79 -2.62 -17.08
CA VAL A 224 2.92 -1.83 -16.59
C VAL A 224 3.88 -1.34 -17.68
N PRO A 225 4.27 -2.15 -18.70
CA PRO A 225 5.16 -1.66 -19.74
C PRO A 225 4.61 -0.48 -20.54
N SER A 226 3.28 -0.42 -20.74
CA SER A 226 2.64 0.72 -21.42
C SER A 226 2.48 1.97 -20.55
N LEU A 227 2.56 1.81 -19.21
CA LEU A 227 2.37 2.91 -18.27
C LEU A 227 3.67 3.47 -17.69
N ARG A 228 4.70 2.63 -17.54
CA ARG A 228 5.99 3.00 -16.96
C ARG A 228 7.17 2.80 -17.93
N GLY A 229 6.88 2.44 -19.18
CA GLY A 229 7.86 2.28 -20.23
C GLY A 229 8.76 1.07 -20.11
N ARG A 230 9.81 1.04 -20.93
CA ARG A 230 10.87 0.02 -20.88
C ARG A 230 11.72 0.21 -19.64
N GLN A 231 12.29 -0.89 -19.15
CA GLN A 231 13.17 -0.85 -17.98
C GLN A 231 14.39 0.04 -18.23
N ARG A 232 14.62 0.93 -17.30
CA ARG A 232 15.80 1.78 -17.19
C ARG A 232 16.37 1.62 -15.78
N ASP A 233 17.61 1.17 -15.71
CA ASP A 233 18.32 0.94 -14.45
C ASP A 233 19.07 2.23 -14.05
N ARG A 234 19.09 2.52 -12.75
CA ARG A 234 19.91 3.59 -12.19
C ARG A 234 21.35 3.10 -12.04
N ARG A 235 22.30 4.02 -12.07
CA ARG A 235 23.71 3.68 -11.80
C ARG A 235 23.87 3.24 -10.33
N PRO A 236 24.69 2.20 -10.06
CA PRO A 236 24.89 1.73 -8.68
C PRO A 236 25.35 2.84 -7.72
N GLY A 237 26.24 3.73 -8.17
CA GLY A 237 26.71 4.86 -7.36
C GLY A 237 25.60 5.82 -6.93
N ASP A 238 24.64 6.11 -7.83
CA ASP A 238 23.51 7.00 -7.53
C ASP A 238 22.55 6.35 -6.52
N VAL A 239 22.35 5.02 -6.63
CA VAL A 239 21.52 4.26 -5.68
C VAL A 239 22.17 4.24 -4.30
N LEU A 240 23.48 3.97 -4.23
CA LEU A 240 24.21 3.93 -2.96
C LEU A 240 24.31 5.31 -2.30
N ALA A 241 24.51 6.37 -3.08
CA ALA A 241 24.50 7.74 -2.57
C ALA A 241 23.16 8.11 -1.94
N GLU A 242 22.04 7.69 -2.55
CA GLU A 242 20.70 7.87 -1.97
C GLU A 242 20.54 7.06 -0.68
N ILE A 243 20.98 5.79 -0.65
CA ILE A 243 20.92 4.96 0.57
C ILE A 243 21.73 5.61 1.71
N GLN A 244 22.92 6.14 1.42
CA GLN A 244 23.74 6.87 2.39
C GLN A 244 23.02 8.14 2.89
N ALA A 245 22.40 8.88 1.99
CA ALA A 245 21.68 10.10 2.36
C ALA A 245 20.46 9.81 3.26
N VAL A 246 19.69 8.74 2.98
CA VAL A 246 18.56 8.37 3.83
C VAL A 246 19.00 7.78 5.17
N ALA A 247 20.12 7.04 5.20
CA ALA A 247 20.72 6.55 6.44
C ALA A 247 21.20 7.72 7.34
N ALA A 248 21.83 8.74 6.75
CA ALA A 248 22.24 9.96 7.47
C ALA A 248 21.03 10.72 8.07
N GLN A 249 19.84 10.60 7.47
CA GLN A 249 18.59 11.17 7.97
C GLN A 249 17.89 10.29 9.02
N GLY A 250 18.45 9.14 9.37
CA GLY A 250 17.94 8.26 10.42
C GLY A 250 17.26 6.99 9.95
N ALA A 251 17.08 6.77 8.65
CA ALA A 251 16.51 5.50 8.16
C ALA A 251 17.45 4.33 8.48
N ILE A 252 16.90 3.26 9.04
CA ILE A 252 17.61 2.01 9.32
C ILE A 252 17.16 0.86 8.41
N GLU A 253 16.03 1.01 7.74
CA GLU A 253 15.52 0.04 6.76
C GLU A 253 15.40 0.71 5.39
N VAL A 254 15.89 0.03 4.34
CA VAL A 254 15.68 0.41 2.96
C VAL A 254 15.03 -0.72 2.18
N THR A 255 14.06 -0.38 1.33
CA THR A 255 13.46 -1.33 0.41
C THR A 255 13.76 -0.92 -1.02
N LEU A 256 14.50 -1.78 -1.75
CA LEU A 256 14.84 -1.57 -3.15
C LEU A 256 13.61 -1.82 -4.03
N LEU A 257 13.23 -0.81 -4.82
CA LEU A 257 12.05 -0.84 -5.68
C LEU A 257 12.41 -0.98 -7.16
N GLY A 258 11.59 -1.77 -7.85
CA GLY A 258 11.58 -1.90 -9.31
C GLY A 258 10.39 -2.75 -9.74
N GLN A 259 10.14 -2.82 -11.05
CA GLN A 259 9.11 -3.69 -11.61
C GLN A 259 9.62 -5.12 -11.84
N ASN A 260 10.93 -5.29 -11.88
CA ASN A 260 11.67 -6.54 -11.97
C ASN A 260 13.09 -6.29 -11.41
N VAL A 261 13.22 -6.25 -10.07
CA VAL A 261 14.46 -5.81 -9.40
C VAL A 261 15.67 -6.68 -9.73
N ASN A 262 15.48 -7.98 -9.88
CA ASN A 262 16.58 -8.90 -10.14
C ASN A 262 17.01 -9.00 -11.62
N SER A 263 16.43 -8.16 -12.48
CA SER A 263 16.98 -7.85 -13.81
C SER A 263 17.83 -6.56 -13.81
N TYR A 264 18.01 -5.93 -12.65
CA TYR A 264 18.88 -4.77 -12.50
C TYR A 264 20.30 -5.07 -12.99
N GLY A 265 20.86 -4.17 -13.76
CA GLY A 265 22.19 -4.31 -14.34
C GLY A 265 22.22 -4.93 -15.73
N VAL A 266 21.18 -5.63 -16.16
CA VAL A 266 21.13 -6.22 -17.51
C VAL A 266 21.25 -5.14 -18.58
N GLY A 267 20.69 -3.94 -18.33
CA GLY A 267 20.73 -2.81 -19.24
C GLY A 267 22.14 -2.26 -19.50
N PHE A 268 23.08 -2.45 -18.58
CA PHE A 268 24.50 -2.07 -18.75
C PHE A 268 25.45 -3.30 -18.79
N GLY A 269 24.89 -4.49 -19.07
CA GLY A 269 25.69 -5.69 -19.37
C GLY A 269 26.12 -6.52 -18.18
N ASP A 270 25.73 -6.17 -16.95
CA ASP A 270 26.07 -6.90 -15.73
C ASP A 270 24.85 -7.65 -15.16
N ARG A 271 24.88 -8.98 -15.27
CA ARG A 271 23.82 -9.85 -14.74
C ARG A 271 23.95 -10.13 -13.24
N GLY A 272 25.13 -9.90 -12.66
CA GLY A 272 25.40 -10.03 -11.21
C GLY A 272 25.15 -8.75 -10.43
N ALA A 273 24.84 -7.64 -11.11
CA ALA A 273 24.72 -6.31 -10.50
C ALA A 273 23.71 -6.26 -9.34
N PHE A 274 22.61 -7.01 -9.41
CA PHE A 274 21.62 -7.00 -8.33
C PHE A 274 22.16 -7.63 -7.04
N ALA A 275 22.84 -8.76 -7.13
CA ALA A 275 23.49 -9.40 -5.97
C ALA A 275 24.61 -8.50 -5.40
N GLY A 276 25.39 -7.87 -6.27
CA GLY A 276 26.40 -6.87 -5.87
C GLY A 276 25.78 -5.67 -5.15
N LEU A 277 24.64 -5.16 -5.67
CA LEU A 277 23.92 -4.06 -5.06
C LEU A 277 23.34 -4.42 -3.69
N LEU A 278 22.81 -5.63 -3.50
CA LEU A 278 22.32 -6.09 -2.20
C LEU A 278 23.45 -6.08 -1.15
N ARG A 279 24.62 -6.60 -1.48
CA ARG A 279 25.79 -6.59 -0.59
C ARG A 279 26.26 -5.17 -0.29
N ALA A 280 26.33 -4.31 -1.31
CA ALA A 280 26.78 -2.94 -1.15
C ALA A 280 25.79 -2.09 -0.34
N ALA A 281 24.49 -2.24 -0.57
CA ALA A 281 23.44 -1.58 0.21
C ALA A 281 23.46 -2.03 1.67
N GLY A 282 23.68 -3.33 1.90
CA GLY A 282 23.78 -3.89 3.25
C GLY A 282 25.03 -3.48 4.02
N ALA A 283 26.08 -2.99 3.32
CA ALA A 283 27.31 -2.49 3.92
C ALA A 283 27.26 -0.97 4.22
N VAL A 284 26.19 -0.26 3.86
CA VAL A 284 26.06 1.18 4.16
C VAL A 284 25.88 1.36 5.67
N GLU A 285 26.72 2.21 6.26
CA GLU A 285 26.66 2.53 7.69
C GLU A 285 25.30 3.13 8.07
N GLY A 286 24.71 2.63 9.14
CA GLY A 286 23.39 3.05 9.65
C GLY A 286 22.22 2.24 9.06
N ILE A 287 22.41 1.44 8.01
CA ILE A 287 21.39 0.53 7.49
C ILE A 287 21.48 -0.80 8.22
N GLU A 288 20.41 -1.20 8.85
CA GLU A 288 20.26 -2.47 9.57
C GLU A 288 19.41 -3.48 8.79
N ARG A 289 18.55 -3.01 7.86
CA ARG A 289 17.63 -3.85 7.10
C ARG A 289 17.57 -3.43 5.64
N VAL A 290 17.86 -4.38 4.76
CA VAL A 290 17.69 -4.23 3.30
C VAL A 290 16.62 -5.21 2.84
N ARG A 291 15.62 -4.71 2.14
CA ARG A 291 14.55 -5.48 1.50
C ARG A 291 14.47 -5.15 0.02
N PHE A 292 13.78 -5.96 -0.73
CA PHE A 292 13.48 -5.68 -2.13
C PHE A 292 12.10 -6.23 -2.53
N THR A 293 11.53 -5.68 -3.59
CA THR A 293 10.20 -6.06 -4.09
C THR A 293 10.28 -6.56 -5.53
N SER A 294 9.26 -7.31 -5.95
CA SER A 294 9.01 -7.67 -7.35
C SER A 294 10.16 -8.40 -8.08
N PRO A 295 10.86 -9.37 -7.47
CA PRO A 295 11.77 -10.22 -8.21
C PRO A 295 10.99 -11.14 -9.17
N HIS A 296 11.60 -11.48 -10.29
CA HIS A 296 11.01 -12.38 -11.28
C HIS A 296 11.71 -13.74 -11.27
N PRO A 297 10.97 -14.88 -11.19
CA PRO A 297 11.58 -16.21 -11.06
C PRO A 297 12.56 -16.59 -12.19
N ALA A 298 12.36 -16.08 -13.40
CA ALA A 298 13.25 -16.38 -14.53
C ALA A 298 14.65 -15.78 -14.37
N ALA A 299 14.77 -14.62 -13.71
CA ALA A 299 16.03 -13.91 -13.50
C ALA A 299 16.60 -14.09 -12.08
N PHE A 300 16.00 -14.97 -11.25
CA PHE A 300 16.47 -15.23 -9.90
C PHE A 300 17.60 -16.28 -9.93
N THR A 301 18.78 -15.87 -9.53
CA THR A 301 20.05 -16.60 -9.67
C THR A 301 20.60 -16.99 -8.29
N ASP A 302 21.56 -17.91 -8.28
CA ASP A 302 22.15 -18.44 -7.03
C ASP A 302 23.01 -17.39 -6.32
N ASP A 303 23.63 -16.46 -7.05
CA ASP A 303 24.36 -15.32 -6.47
C ASP A 303 23.47 -14.35 -5.69
N VAL A 304 22.19 -14.21 -6.09
CA VAL A 304 21.19 -13.46 -5.31
C VAL A 304 20.86 -14.20 -4.01
N ILE A 305 20.67 -15.54 -4.08
CA ILE A 305 20.44 -16.37 -2.88
C ILE A 305 21.63 -16.27 -1.93
N GLU A 306 22.85 -16.35 -2.47
CA GLU A 306 24.07 -16.20 -1.67
C GLU A 306 24.17 -14.81 -1.05
N ALA A 307 23.89 -13.73 -1.81
CA ALA A 307 23.88 -12.37 -1.28
C ALA A 307 22.88 -12.20 -0.12
N MET A 308 21.67 -12.78 -0.25
CA MET A 308 20.69 -12.78 0.82
C MET A 308 21.16 -13.55 2.06
N ALA A 309 21.78 -14.71 1.87
CA ALA A 309 22.19 -15.58 2.97
C ALA A 309 23.45 -15.10 3.70
N THR A 310 24.38 -14.42 2.99
CA THR A 310 25.69 -14.02 3.53
C THR A 310 25.76 -12.55 3.96
N THR A 311 24.76 -11.73 3.67
CA THR A 311 24.71 -10.33 4.08
C THR A 311 23.70 -10.17 5.22
N PRO A 312 24.14 -10.04 6.49
CA PRO A 312 23.24 -10.10 7.66
C PRO A 312 22.15 -9.01 7.67
N THR A 313 22.39 -7.89 7.01
CA THR A 313 21.43 -6.80 6.88
C THR A 313 20.41 -7.03 5.77
N VAL A 314 20.61 -7.98 4.86
CA VAL A 314 19.59 -8.37 3.88
C VAL A 314 18.60 -9.31 4.55
N MET A 315 17.36 -8.87 4.64
CA MET A 315 16.35 -9.55 5.43
C MET A 315 15.92 -10.90 4.82
N PRO A 316 15.67 -11.94 5.65
CA PRO A 316 15.28 -13.29 5.20
C PRO A 316 13.80 -13.32 4.79
N SER A 317 13.43 -12.52 3.81
CA SER A 317 12.07 -12.34 3.33
C SER A 317 12.08 -12.24 1.82
N LEU A 318 11.40 -13.17 1.16
CA LEU A 318 11.35 -13.23 -0.30
C LEU A 318 9.91 -13.20 -0.78
N HIS A 319 9.52 -12.11 -1.45
CA HIS A 319 8.28 -12.06 -2.20
C HIS A 319 8.52 -12.46 -3.64
N MET A 320 8.09 -13.66 -4.06
CA MET A 320 8.31 -14.17 -5.41
C MET A 320 6.99 -14.54 -6.08
N PRO A 321 6.51 -13.75 -7.06
CA PRO A 321 5.23 -13.97 -7.72
C PRO A 321 5.19 -15.26 -8.55
N LEU A 322 4.33 -16.22 -8.15
CA LEU A 322 4.07 -17.47 -8.87
C LEU A 322 3.12 -17.25 -10.05
N GLN A 323 2.07 -16.50 -9.85
CA GLN A 323 0.94 -16.20 -10.73
C GLN A 323 0.01 -17.40 -10.98
N SER A 324 0.52 -18.56 -11.37
CA SER A 324 -0.22 -19.82 -11.55
C SER A 324 0.68 -21.04 -11.32
N GLY A 325 0.12 -22.11 -10.81
CA GLY A 325 0.81 -23.40 -10.66
C GLY A 325 0.69 -24.30 -11.91
N SER A 326 0.03 -23.85 -12.97
CA SER A 326 -0.03 -24.57 -14.23
C SER A 326 0.97 -24.04 -15.24
N ASP A 327 1.84 -24.90 -15.75
CA ASP A 327 2.79 -24.55 -16.80
C ASP A 327 2.11 -24.14 -18.11
N ARG A 328 0.89 -24.64 -18.37
CA ARG A 328 0.07 -24.24 -19.52
C ARG A 328 -0.39 -22.78 -19.37
N ILE A 329 -0.89 -22.42 -18.20
CA ILE A 329 -1.32 -21.05 -17.90
C ILE A 329 -0.11 -20.11 -17.83
N LEU A 330 1.01 -20.51 -17.24
CA LEU A 330 2.26 -19.71 -17.24
C LEU A 330 2.73 -19.39 -18.67
N ARG A 331 2.62 -20.35 -19.63
CA ARG A 331 2.89 -20.06 -21.05
C ARG A 331 1.89 -19.06 -21.62
N ALA A 332 0.59 -19.22 -21.35
CA ALA A 332 -0.45 -18.32 -21.80
C ALA A 332 -0.30 -16.90 -21.24
N MET A 333 0.21 -16.78 -20.02
CA MET A 333 0.61 -15.52 -19.36
C MET A 333 1.92 -14.93 -19.91
N ARG A 334 2.64 -15.63 -20.80
CA ARG A 334 4.01 -15.33 -21.26
C ARG A 334 5.01 -15.21 -20.11
N ARG A 335 4.89 -16.09 -19.09
CA ARG A 335 5.90 -16.21 -18.04
C ARG A 335 7.05 -17.10 -18.53
N SER A 336 8.28 -16.58 -18.43
CA SER A 336 9.49 -17.24 -18.93
C SER A 336 10.10 -18.27 -17.96
N TYR A 337 9.31 -18.79 -17.04
CA TYR A 337 9.65 -19.89 -16.13
C TYR A 337 8.52 -20.93 -16.07
N ARG A 338 8.81 -22.05 -15.40
CA ARG A 338 7.89 -23.15 -15.14
C ARG A 338 7.90 -23.49 -13.65
N THR A 339 6.91 -24.26 -13.22
CA THR A 339 6.71 -24.65 -11.82
C THR A 339 7.92 -25.38 -11.24
N THR A 340 8.60 -26.25 -12.00
CA THR A 340 9.81 -26.93 -11.57
C THR A 340 10.93 -25.94 -11.22
N ARG A 341 11.19 -24.93 -12.08
CA ARG A 341 12.18 -23.89 -11.78
C ARG A 341 11.78 -23.09 -10.56
N PHE A 342 10.51 -22.70 -10.46
CA PHE A 342 9.98 -21.93 -9.34
C PHE A 342 10.20 -22.66 -8.01
N LEU A 343 9.75 -23.91 -7.91
CA LEU A 343 9.93 -24.74 -6.70
C LEU A 343 11.40 -24.99 -6.39
N GLY A 344 12.24 -25.25 -7.38
CA GLY A 344 13.68 -25.42 -7.17
C GLY A 344 14.37 -24.15 -6.65
N ILE A 345 13.88 -22.94 -6.98
CA ILE A 345 14.36 -21.69 -6.35
C ILE A 345 13.99 -21.70 -4.86
N LEU A 346 12.72 -22.00 -4.52
CA LEU A 346 12.27 -22.02 -3.14
C LEU A 346 13.05 -23.04 -2.28
N GLU A 347 13.33 -24.20 -2.84
CA GLU A 347 14.15 -25.24 -2.19
C GLU A 347 15.56 -24.73 -1.87
N ARG A 348 16.24 -24.08 -2.83
CA ARG A 348 17.58 -23.50 -2.61
C ARG A 348 17.56 -22.34 -1.61
N VAL A 349 16.54 -21.46 -1.68
CA VAL A 349 16.38 -20.37 -0.71
C VAL A 349 16.24 -20.93 0.71
N ARG A 350 15.41 -21.95 0.90
CA ARG A 350 15.24 -22.61 2.22
C ARG A 350 16.45 -23.36 2.69
N ALA A 351 17.20 -23.97 1.77
CA ALA A 351 18.46 -24.63 2.11
C ALA A 351 19.51 -23.63 2.61
N ALA A 352 19.58 -22.44 1.98
CA ALA A 352 20.51 -21.38 2.38
C ALA A 352 20.02 -20.58 3.59
N MET A 353 18.69 -20.39 3.72
CA MET A 353 18.05 -19.58 4.76
C MET A 353 16.79 -20.30 5.26
N PRO A 354 16.88 -21.27 6.19
CA PRO A 354 15.72 -22.01 6.71
C PRO A 354 14.65 -21.13 7.33
N GLU A 355 15.02 -19.97 7.83
CA GLU A 355 14.17 -18.98 8.48
C GLU A 355 13.38 -18.09 7.50
N ALA A 356 13.74 -18.12 6.20
CA ALA A 356 13.17 -17.20 5.23
C ALA A 356 11.66 -17.36 5.06
N ALA A 357 10.90 -16.30 5.26
CA ALA A 357 9.50 -16.25 4.89
C ALA A 357 9.38 -15.99 3.37
N ILE A 358 8.68 -16.90 2.70
CA ILE A 358 8.41 -16.78 1.26
C ILE A 358 6.95 -16.41 1.07
N THR A 359 6.71 -15.33 0.31
CA THR A 359 5.37 -14.86 -0.05
C THR A 359 5.22 -14.82 -1.57
N THR A 360 3.99 -14.78 -2.06
CA THR A 360 3.73 -14.88 -3.51
C THR A 360 2.50 -14.10 -3.94
N ASP A 361 2.34 -13.95 -5.27
CA ASP A 361 1.11 -13.52 -5.93
C ASP A 361 0.52 -14.69 -6.73
N ILE A 362 -0.81 -14.85 -6.68
CA ILE A 362 -1.55 -15.85 -7.45
C ILE A 362 -2.76 -15.20 -8.10
N ILE A 363 -2.96 -15.47 -9.38
CA ILE A 363 -4.13 -15.01 -10.15
C ILE A 363 -4.99 -16.23 -10.45
N VAL A 364 -6.27 -16.16 -10.05
CA VAL A 364 -7.29 -17.19 -10.31
C VAL A 364 -8.19 -16.73 -11.45
N GLY A 365 -8.62 -17.66 -12.30
CA GLY A 365 -9.53 -17.37 -13.38
C GLY A 365 -8.88 -16.65 -14.56
N PHE A 366 -7.59 -16.85 -14.78
CA PHE A 366 -6.94 -16.35 -15.99
C PHE A 366 -7.60 -16.95 -17.24
N PRO A 367 -7.81 -16.17 -18.34
CA PRO A 367 -8.47 -16.64 -19.55
C PRO A 367 -7.99 -18.00 -20.04
N GLY A 368 -8.92 -18.95 -20.14
CA GLY A 368 -8.65 -20.32 -20.53
C GLY A 368 -8.16 -21.24 -19.41
N GLU A 369 -8.14 -20.82 -18.14
CA GLU A 369 -7.82 -21.68 -17.00
C GLU A 369 -8.90 -22.76 -16.82
N THR A 370 -8.49 -24.05 -16.85
CA THR A 370 -9.35 -25.20 -16.57
C THR A 370 -9.32 -25.58 -15.09
N GLU A 371 -10.15 -26.54 -14.68
CA GLU A 371 -10.12 -27.05 -13.31
C GLU A 371 -8.82 -27.80 -13.00
N GLU A 372 -8.26 -28.50 -13.99
CA GLU A 372 -6.96 -29.18 -13.85
C GLU A 372 -5.82 -28.18 -13.66
N ASP A 373 -5.84 -27.03 -14.34
CA ASP A 373 -4.86 -25.96 -14.14
C ASP A 373 -4.95 -25.36 -12.74
N PHE A 374 -6.18 -25.15 -12.28
CA PHE A 374 -6.40 -24.64 -10.95
C PHE A 374 -5.98 -25.67 -9.88
N ALA A 375 -6.31 -26.96 -10.06
CA ALA A 375 -5.83 -28.03 -9.18
C ALA A 375 -4.30 -28.11 -9.13
N ALA A 376 -3.61 -27.93 -10.26
CA ALA A 376 -2.15 -27.83 -10.31
C ALA A 376 -1.64 -26.62 -9.50
N THR A 377 -2.37 -25.49 -9.53
CA THR A 377 -2.03 -24.32 -8.71
C THR A 377 -2.13 -24.63 -7.22
N LEU A 378 -3.21 -25.29 -6.79
CA LEU A 378 -3.36 -25.72 -5.39
C LEU A 378 -2.23 -26.68 -4.96
N GLU A 379 -1.80 -27.58 -5.85
CA GLU A 379 -0.71 -28.50 -5.55
C GLU A 379 0.65 -27.80 -5.38
N VAL A 380 0.95 -26.83 -6.24
CA VAL A 380 2.16 -26.00 -6.07
C VAL A 380 2.09 -25.21 -4.75
N VAL A 381 0.94 -24.67 -4.38
CA VAL A 381 0.75 -23.93 -3.11
C VAL A 381 1.01 -24.84 -1.90
N LYS A 382 0.49 -26.08 -1.91
CA LYS A 382 0.76 -27.07 -0.84
C LYS A 382 2.24 -27.37 -0.69
N ARG A 383 2.94 -27.58 -1.81
CA ARG A 383 4.39 -27.87 -1.81
C ARG A 383 5.22 -26.65 -1.41
N ALA A 384 4.85 -25.48 -1.93
CA ALA A 384 5.57 -24.24 -1.70
C ALA A 384 5.45 -23.73 -0.27
N ARG A 385 4.34 -24.00 0.44
CA ARG A 385 4.10 -23.57 1.83
C ARG A 385 4.46 -22.11 2.06
N PHE A 386 3.75 -21.22 1.38
CA PHE A 386 3.97 -19.80 1.49
C PHE A 386 3.55 -19.27 2.88
N ALA A 387 4.36 -18.39 3.45
CA ALA A 387 4.01 -17.68 4.69
C ALA A 387 2.79 -16.77 4.52
N SER A 388 2.61 -16.24 3.30
CA SER A 388 1.43 -15.45 2.90
C SER A 388 1.36 -15.40 1.37
N ALA A 389 0.18 -15.13 0.83
CA ALA A 389 -0.01 -14.86 -0.59
C ALA A 389 -0.96 -13.67 -0.79
N PHE A 390 -0.71 -12.90 -1.84
CA PHE A 390 -1.72 -12.00 -2.39
C PHE A 390 -2.43 -12.74 -3.51
N THR A 391 -3.71 -12.97 -3.31
CA THR A 391 -4.57 -13.71 -4.22
C THR A 391 -5.48 -12.74 -4.95
N PHE A 392 -5.61 -12.93 -6.25
CA PHE A 392 -6.38 -12.04 -7.12
C PHE A 392 -7.30 -12.87 -8.01
N GLU A 393 -8.56 -12.46 -8.10
CA GLU A 393 -9.39 -12.82 -9.25
C GLU A 393 -8.85 -12.09 -10.48
N TYR A 394 -8.73 -12.78 -11.61
CA TYR A 394 -8.29 -12.13 -12.84
C TYR A 394 -9.25 -10.99 -13.20
N SER A 395 -8.69 -9.85 -13.51
CA SER A 395 -9.43 -8.67 -13.95
C SER A 395 -8.90 -8.21 -15.31
N PRO A 396 -9.72 -8.18 -16.37
CA PRO A 396 -9.31 -7.70 -17.68
C PRO A 396 -8.77 -6.27 -17.63
N ARG A 397 -7.66 -6.03 -18.29
CA ARG A 397 -7.06 -4.70 -18.43
C ARG A 397 -7.13 -4.27 -19.88
N PRO A 398 -7.91 -3.27 -20.25
CA PRO A 398 -7.95 -2.77 -21.62
C PRO A 398 -6.55 -2.50 -22.16
N GLY A 399 -6.27 -2.96 -23.38
CA GLY A 399 -4.97 -2.85 -24.02
C GLY A 399 -3.98 -3.96 -23.67
N THR A 400 -4.38 -4.98 -22.92
CA THR A 400 -3.55 -6.18 -22.67
C THR A 400 -4.07 -7.38 -23.47
N PRO A 401 -3.18 -8.25 -24.02
CA PRO A 401 -3.59 -9.38 -24.84
C PRO A 401 -4.52 -10.40 -24.14
N ALA A 402 -4.52 -10.44 -22.80
CA ALA A 402 -5.40 -11.34 -22.06
C ALA A 402 -6.82 -10.77 -21.89
N ALA A 403 -7.00 -9.45 -22.00
CA ALA A 403 -8.31 -8.83 -21.89
C ALA A 403 -9.25 -9.21 -23.05
N ASP A 404 -8.67 -9.47 -24.24
CA ASP A 404 -9.40 -9.77 -25.47
C ASP A 404 -9.75 -11.26 -25.63
N ARG A 405 -9.41 -12.11 -24.62
CA ARG A 405 -9.70 -13.56 -24.64
C ARG A 405 -11.03 -13.86 -23.95
N ASP A 406 -11.58 -15.05 -24.25
CA ASP A 406 -12.74 -15.56 -23.53
C ASP A 406 -12.44 -15.68 -22.03
N GLN A 407 -13.28 -15.04 -21.24
CA GLN A 407 -13.12 -14.98 -19.79
C GLN A 407 -13.71 -16.23 -19.12
N VAL A 408 -13.10 -16.66 -18.02
CA VAL A 408 -13.69 -17.70 -17.16
C VAL A 408 -14.94 -17.13 -16.49
N PRO A 409 -16.05 -17.89 -16.41
CA PRO A 409 -17.27 -17.43 -15.74
C PRO A 409 -17.02 -16.98 -14.31
N ALA A 410 -17.62 -15.86 -13.92
CA ALA A 410 -17.34 -15.19 -12.64
C ALA A 410 -17.64 -16.07 -11.42
N GLU A 411 -18.68 -16.92 -11.50
CA GLU A 411 -19.02 -17.89 -10.45
C GLU A 411 -17.93 -18.95 -10.25
N VAL A 412 -17.31 -19.43 -11.34
CA VAL A 412 -16.19 -20.38 -11.30
C VAL A 412 -14.94 -19.71 -10.70
N VAL A 413 -14.65 -18.47 -11.10
CA VAL A 413 -13.52 -17.71 -10.55
C VAL A 413 -13.69 -17.53 -9.04
N ARG A 414 -14.90 -17.15 -8.60
CA ARG A 414 -15.20 -16.93 -7.17
C ARG A 414 -15.07 -18.23 -6.37
N GLU A 415 -15.57 -19.34 -6.90
CA GLU A 415 -15.47 -20.65 -6.24
C GLU A 415 -14.01 -21.07 -6.08
N ARG A 416 -13.20 -20.98 -7.14
CA ARG A 416 -11.77 -21.27 -7.10
C ARG A 416 -11.03 -20.35 -6.14
N TYR A 417 -11.36 -19.06 -6.15
CA TYR A 417 -10.78 -18.09 -5.23
C TYR A 417 -11.02 -18.48 -3.77
N GLN A 418 -12.24 -18.87 -3.40
CA GLN A 418 -12.57 -19.32 -2.04
C GLN A 418 -11.78 -20.56 -1.63
N ARG A 419 -11.61 -21.54 -2.54
CA ARG A 419 -10.79 -22.74 -2.28
C ARG A 419 -9.33 -22.41 -2.06
N LEU A 420 -8.78 -21.49 -2.86
CA LEU A 420 -7.39 -21.02 -2.71
C LEU A 420 -7.20 -20.28 -1.38
N GLU A 421 -8.11 -19.36 -1.04
CA GLU A 421 -8.08 -18.62 0.23
C GLU A 421 -8.15 -19.56 1.45
N ALA A 422 -9.03 -20.56 1.40
CA ALA A 422 -9.13 -21.54 2.47
C ALA A 422 -7.84 -22.38 2.64
N LEU A 423 -7.19 -22.77 1.53
CA LEU A 423 -5.90 -23.46 1.56
C LEU A 423 -4.79 -22.57 2.09
N MET A 424 -4.69 -21.33 1.58
CA MET A 424 -3.68 -20.37 2.00
C MET A 424 -3.82 -20.00 3.49
N GLY A 425 -5.06 -19.80 3.96
CA GLY A 425 -5.32 -19.50 5.36
C GLY A 425 -4.87 -20.61 6.31
N ARG A 426 -5.04 -21.89 5.93
CA ARG A 426 -4.52 -23.03 6.70
C ARG A 426 -3.00 -23.05 6.71
N ILE A 427 -2.37 -22.95 5.53
CA ILE A 427 -0.90 -22.98 5.42
C ILE A 427 -0.28 -21.81 6.19
N ALA A 428 -0.79 -20.60 6.02
CA ALA A 428 -0.29 -19.41 6.71
C ALA A 428 -0.39 -19.55 8.24
N ARG A 429 -1.50 -20.14 8.74
CA ARG A 429 -1.64 -20.45 10.17
C ARG A 429 -0.57 -21.44 10.60
N GLU A 430 -0.43 -22.58 9.92
CA GLU A 430 0.58 -23.61 10.25
C GLU A 430 2.00 -23.06 10.24
N GLU A 431 2.34 -22.21 9.26
CA GLU A 431 3.67 -21.58 9.18
C GLU A 431 3.90 -20.55 10.30
N ASN A 432 2.85 -19.86 10.74
CA ASN A 432 2.92 -18.92 11.84
C ASN A 432 2.92 -19.64 13.22
N GLU A 433 2.18 -20.72 13.39
CA GLU A 433 2.23 -21.58 14.59
C GLU A 433 3.65 -22.15 14.82
N ARG A 434 4.40 -22.46 13.76
CA ARG A 434 5.81 -22.86 13.85
C ARG A 434 6.74 -21.78 14.41
N GLN A 435 6.29 -20.54 14.48
CA GLN A 435 7.07 -19.45 15.08
C GLN A 435 6.85 -19.33 16.59
N GLU A 436 5.88 -20.05 17.16
CA GLU A 436 5.61 -20.00 18.60
C GLU A 436 6.83 -20.44 19.41
N GLY A 437 7.10 -19.73 20.48
CA GLY A 437 8.29 -19.91 21.33
C GLY A 437 9.57 -19.26 20.80
N ARG A 438 9.62 -18.81 19.54
CA ARG A 438 10.80 -18.16 18.95
C ARG A 438 10.93 -16.72 19.44
N VAL A 439 12.17 -16.28 19.57
CA VAL A 439 12.52 -14.89 19.84
C VAL A 439 12.77 -14.18 18.54
N VAL A 440 12.08 -13.06 18.31
CA VAL A 440 12.15 -12.29 17.07
C VAL A 440 12.43 -10.80 17.34
N GLU A 441 13.17 -10.18 16.45
CA GLU A 441 13.36 -8.72 16.44
C GLU A 441 12.32 -8.06 15.53
N VAL A 442 11.58 -7.10 16.09
CA VAL A 442 10.47 -6.41 15.45
C VAL A 442 10.81 -4.92 15.32
N LEU A 443 10.89 -4.40 14.11
CA LEU A 443 10.95 -2.96 13.87
C LEU A 443 9.56 -2.38 14.09
N VAL A 444 9.42 -1.54 15.11
CA VAL A 444 8.16 -0.88 15.46
C VAL A 444 7.78 0.09 14.34
N ALA A 445 6.53 0.03 13.91
CA ALA A 445 6.04 0.81 12.78
C ALA A 445 4.73 1.51 13.12
N GLU A 446 4.60 2.76 12.71
CA GLU A 446 3.38 3.55 12.88
C GLU A 446 2.23 2.98 12.03
N GLY A 447 1.02 2.95 12.59
CA GLY A 447 -0.19 2.58 11.86
C GLY A 447 -0.33 1.10 11.45
N GLN A 448 0.56 0.19 11.87
CA GLN A 448 0.48 -1.22 11.54
C GLN A 448 -0.63 -1.96 12.31
N GLY A 449 -0.91 -1.57 13.54
CA GLY A 449 -1.96 -2.15 14.38
C GLY A 449 -3.17 -1.22 14.53
N ARG A 450 -4.30 -1.55 13.87
CA ARG A 450 -5.52 -0.73 13.93
C ARG A 450 -6.13 -0.60 15.33
N ARG A 451 -5.76 -1.49 16.26
CA ARG A 451 -6.29 -1.58 17.62
C ARG A 451 -5.21 -1.43 18.68
N ASP A 452 -4.00 -1.02 18.32
CA ASP A 452 -2.86 -0.97 19.24
C ASP A 452 -3.19 -0.14 20.48
N ALA A 453 -3.68 1.07 20.31
CA ALA A 453 -4.10 1.92 21.44
C ALA A 453 -5.21 1.28 22.31
N ALA A 454 -6.19 0.60 21.69
CA ALA A 454 -7.30 -0.03 22.42
C ALA A 454 -6.90 -1.33 23.13
N THR A 455 -5.81 -1.95 22.72
CA THR A 455 -5.37 -3.28 23.23
C THR A 455 -4.05 -3.22 24.00
N ALA A 456 -3.52 -2.02 24.26
CA ALA A 456 -2.20 -1.80 24.88
C ALA A 456 -1.11 -2.63 24.19
N ARG A 457 -1.02 -2.52 22.86
CA ARG A 457 -0.04 -3.20 22.01
C ARG A 457 0.70 -2.21 21.15
N VAL A 458 1.88 -2.63 20.69
CA VAL A 458 2.59 -2.01 19.56
C VAL A 458 2.77 -3.04 18.46
N SER A 459 2.83 -2.57 17.25
CA SER A 459 2.93 -3.42 16.07
C SER A 459 4.15 -3.06 15.23
N GLY A 460 4.69 -4.05 14.53
CA GLY A 460 5.83 -3.85 13.67
C GLY A 460 6.11 -5.06 12.79
N ARG A 461 7.24 -5.01 12.07
CA ARG A 461 7.66 -6.08 11.17
C ARG A 461 8.90 -6.80 11.70
N ALA A 462 8.80 -8.14 11.75
CA ALA A 462 9.95 -8.98 12.02
C ALA A 462 10.95 -8.96 10.85
N ALA A 463 12.15 -9.53 11.04
CA ALA A 463 13.16 -9.62 9.99
C ALA A 463 12.62 -10.33 8.74
N ASP A 464 11.83 -11.38 8.89
CA ASP A 464 11.17 -12.13 7.82
C ASP A 464 9.89 -11.46 7.27
N ASN A 465 9.62 -10.22 7.66
CA ASN A 465 8.50 -9.37 7.26
C ASN A 465 7.11 -9.78 7.80
N ARG A 466 7.03 -10.75 8.71
CA ARG A 466 5.77 -11.06 9.40
C ARG A 466 5.35 -9.88 10.28
N LEU A 467 4.04 -9.60 10.29
CA LEU A 467 3.45 -8.63 11.21
C LEU A 467 3.43 -9.24 12.62
N VAL A 468 3.93 -8.48 13.59
CA VAL A 468 3.94 -8.87 15.00
C VAL A 468 3.21 -7.83 15.81
N HIS A 469 2.28 -8.28 16.65
CA HIS A 469 1.62 -7.47 17.67
C HIS A 469 2.18 -7.87 19.04
N ALA A 470 2.84 -6.94 19.70
CA ALA A 470 3.45 -7.16 21.01
C ALA A 470 2.64 -6.43 22.10
N ALA A 471 2.26 -7.12 23.15
CA ALA A 471 1.62 -6.49 24.31
C ALA A 471 2.62 -5.61 25.04
N LEU A 472 2.19 -4.42 25.43
CA LEU A 472 2.96 -3.53 26.27
C LEU A 472 2.91 -3.98 27.73
N PRO A 473 3.93 -3.63 28.53
CA PRO A 473 3.88 -3.84 29.98
C PRO A 473 2.67 -3.16 30.61
N ALA A 474 2.19 -3.71 31.73
CA ALA A 474 1.02 -3.17 32.42
C ALA A 474 1.24 -1.70 32.82
N GLY A 475 0.26 -0.86 32.49
CA GLY A 475 0.28 0.58 32.77
C GLY A 475 0.94 1.46 31.72
N VAL A 476 1.46 0.88 30.62
CA VAL A 476 2.03 1.63 29.49
C VAL A 476 0.97 1.73 28.39
N ALA A 477 0.60 2.94 27.99
CA ALA A 477 -0.24 3.19 26.82
C ALA A 477 0.63 3.19 25.53
N ALA A 478 0.05 2.81 24.40
CA ALA A 478 0.79 2.65 23.15
C ALA A 478 1.36 3.97 22.58
N ASP A 479 0.80 5.08 22.99
CA ASP A 479 1.19 6.44 22.62
C ASP A 479 1.91 7.20 23.73
N ASP A 480 2.12 6.57 24.90
CA ASP A 480 2.86 7.13 26.01
C ASP A 480 4.37 6.88 25.85
N TYR A 481 4.97 7.58 24.90
CA TYR A 481 6.41 7.47 24.64
C TYR A 481 7.26 8.00 25.79
N ALA A 482 6.75 8.95 26.58
CA ALA A 482 7.39 9.44 27.78
C ALA A 482 7.31 8.42 28.93
N GLY A 483 6.21 7.67 29.02
CA GLY A 483 5.99 6.61 30.01
C GLY A 483 6.66 5.27 29.65
N GLY A 484 7.34 5.18 28.51
CA GLY A 484 8.15 4.01 28.16
C GLY A 484 7.66 3.20 26.97
N ALA A 485 6.62 3.62 26.27
CA ALA A 485 6.21 2.95 25.04
C ALA A 485 7.35 3.00 23.98
N PRO A 486 7.56 1.90 23.24
CA PRO A 486 8.49 1.91 22.12
C PRO A 486 8.03 2.88 21.03
N ARG A 487 8.97 3.64 20.48
CA ARG A 487 8.70 4.59 19.39
C ARG A 487 8.69 3.86 18.04
N PRO A 488 7.93 4.33 17.05
CA PRO A 488 8.16 3.91 15.66
C PRO A 488 9.63 4.08 15.29
N GLY A 489 10.23 3.03 14.72
CA GLY A 489 11.66 2.98 14.45
C GLY A 489 12.53 2.31 15.52
N ASP A 490 12.03 2.09 16.73
CA ASP A 490 12.72 1.25 17.71
C ASP A 490 12.62 -0.24 17.34
N VAL A 491 13.54 -1.05 17.83
CA VAL A 491 13.54 -2.49 17.64
C VAL A 491 13.18 -3.18 18.95
N LEU A 492 12.12 -3.99 18.90
CA LEU A 492 11.72 -4.87 19.99
C LEU A 492 12.29 -6.25 19.80
N THR A 493 12.82 -6.84 20.86
CA THR A 493 13.09 -8.29 20.94
C THR A 493 12.00 -8.92 21.78
N VAL A 494 11.18 -9.79 21.18
CA VAL A 494 10.02 -10.40 21.83
C VAL A 494 9.93 -11.89 21.54
N ARG A 495 9.29 -12.64 22.44
CA ARG A 495 8.97 -14.06 22.24
C ARG A 495 7.57 -14.18 21.64
N VAL A 496 7.46 -14.88 20.53
CA VAL A 496 6.16 -15.21 19.91
C VAL A 496 5.40 -16.18 20.81
N THR A 497 4.19 -15.83 21.18
CA THR A 497 3.31 -16.66 22.03
C THR A 497 2.18 -17.33 21.25
N HIS A 498 1.79 -16.74 20.10
CA HIS A 498 0.73 -17.29 19.26
C HIS A 498 0.89 -16.90 17.79
N GLY A 499 0.66 -17.88 16.90
CA GLY A 499 0.65 -17.72 15.43
C GLY A 499 -0.77 -17.66 14.89
N ALA A 500 -1.20 -16.48 14.41
CA ALA A 500 -2.47 -16.30 13.70
C ALA A 500 -2.24 -16.32 12.16
N PRO A 501 -3.26 -16.52 11.33
CA PRO A 501 -3.08 -16.62 9.86
C PRO A 501 -2.37 -15.44 9.21
N HIS A 502 -2.49 -14.23 9.77
CA HIS A 502 -1.98 -13.00 9.17
C HIS A 502 -0.94 -12.27 10.01
N ASN A 503 -0.71 -12.70 11.24
CA ASN A 503 0.21 -12.05 12.17
C ASN A 503 0.70 -13.01 13.25
N LEU A 504 1.75 -12.60 13.93
CA LEU A 504 2.25 -13.19 15.15
C LEU A 504 1.82 -12.35 16.34
N ILE A 505 1.61 -12.98 17.47
CA ILE A 505 1.29 -12.32 18.74
C ILE A 505 2.43 -12.63 19.73
N ALA A 506 2.90 -11.60 20.40
CA ALA A 506 3.90 -11.67 21.45
C ALA A 506 3.31 -11.10 22.73
N ASP A 507 2.31 -11.79 23.27
CA ASP A 507 1.72 -11.45 24.56
C ASP A 507 2.47 -12.21 25.64
N SER A 508 3.13 -11.48 26.54
CA SER A 508 3.44 -12.11 27.80
C SER A 508 2.12 -12.31 28.52
N ALA A 509 1.74 -13.54 28.77
CA ALA A 509 0.52 -13.88 29.51
C ALA A 509 0.46 -13.20 30.89
N ARG A 510 1.49 -12.47 31.29
CA ARG A 510 1.63 -11.77 32.57
C ARG A 510 2.68 -10.64 32.51
N CYS A 511 2.64 -9.74 31.54
CA CYS A 511 3.24 -8.42 31.75
C CYS A 511 2.48 -7.68 32.87
N GLY A 512 2.32 -8.33 34.02
CA GLY A 512 1.57 -7.82 35.16
C GLY A 512 2.38 -6.95 36.11
N ARG A 513 3.66 -6.68 35.82
CA ARG A 513 4.44 -5.71 36.59
C ARG A 513 4.38 -4.36 35.90
N GLN A 514 3.84 -3.38 36.61
CA GLN A 514 4.03 -1.98 36.24
C GLN A 514 5.53 -1.71 36.09
N LEU A 515 5.92 -1.00 35.03
CA LEU A 515 7.22 -0.37 34.97
C LEU A 515 7.41 0.44 36.24
N GLY A 516 8.36 0.05 37.10
CA GLY A 516 8.71 0.87 38.24
C GLY A 516 9.20 2.25 37.79
N ALA A 517 9.04 3.27 38.61
CA ALA A 517 9.47 4.62 38.30
C ALA A 517 10.95 4.69 37.81
N ALA A 518 11.81 3.80 38.33
CA ALA A 518 13.21 3.68 37.90
C ALA A 518 13.35 3.16 36.45
N ALA A 519 12.51 2.19 36.03
CA ALA A 519 12.55 1.67 34.66
C ALA A 519 11.98 2.69 33.65
N SER A 520 10.96 3.47 34.04
CA SER A 520 10.45 4.57 33.24
C SER A 520 11.50 5.68 33.04
N ALA A 521 12.19 6.07 34.12
CA ALA A 521 13.29 7.05 34.04
C ALA A 521 14.46 6.53 33.18
N ALA A 522 14.82 5.23 33.30
CA ALA A 522 15.84 4.61 32.47
C ALA A 522 15.46 4.61 30.98
N ASN A 523 14.18 4.34 30.64
CA ASN A 523 13.71 4.36 29.26
C ASN A 523 13.79 5.77 28.64
N GLN A 524 13.50 6.82 29.41
CA GLN A 524 13.63 8.21 28.96
C GLN A 524 15.09 8.63 28.70
N ALA A 525 16.05 8.03 29.41
CA ALA A 525 17.48 8.31 29.29
C ALA A 525 18.20 7.47 28.22
N LEU A 526 17.53 6.52 27.56
CA LEU A 526 18.14 5.65 26.55
C LEU A 526 18.66 6.44 25.35
N ARG A 527 19.88 6.11 24.92
CA ARG A 527 20.52 6.62 23.69
C ARG A 527 20.40 5.60 22.57
N PRO A 528 20.61 5.98 21.31
CA PRO A 528 20.70 5.03 20.21
C PRO A 528 21.71 3.91 20.51
N GLY A 529 21.26 2.65 20.35
CA GLY A 529 22.04 1.46 20.69
C GLY A 529 21.82 0.90 22.10
N ASP A 530 21.27 1.67 23.03
CA ASP A 530 20.96 1.21 24.38
C ASP A 530 19.80 0.20 24.36
N ARG A 531 19.83 -0.72 25.34
CA ARG A 531 18.80 -1.76 25.52
C ARG A 531 18.17 -1.64 26.88
N LEU A 532 16.85 -1.72 26.94
CA LEU A 532 16.09 -1.78 28.19
C LEU A 532 15.38 -3.12 28.27
N TRP A 533 15.63 -3.83 29.37
CA TRP A 533 14.89 -5.04 29.72
C TRP A 533 13.65 -4.64 30.52
N LEU A 534 12.47 -4.95 29.99
CA LEU A 534 11.19 -4.66 30.65
C LEU A 534 10.67 -5.85 31.43
N ASP A 535 11.15 -7.06 31.10
CA ASP A 535 10.85 -8.29 31.83
C ASP A 535 11.99 -9.31 31.62
N ASP A 536 12.42 -9.98 32.70
CA ASP A 536 13.42 -11.03 32.73
C ASP A 536 12.81 -12.44 32.87
N GLY A 537 11.47 -12.55 32.85
CA GLY A 537 10.72 -13.79 32.96
C GLY A 537 10.62 -14.58 31.63
N PRO A 538 9.74 -15.62 31.58
CA PRO A 538 9.51 -16.40 30.35
C PRO A 538 8.94 -15.57 29.19
N ALA A 539 8.42 -14.38 29.49
CA ALA A 539 7.98 -13.38 28.52
C ALA A 539 9.10 -12.38 28.27
N LEU A 540 9.79 -12.54 27.16
CA LEU A 540 10.86 -11.63 26.75
C LEU A 540 10.24 -10.39 26.07
N PHE A 541 10.48 -9.21 26.65
CA PHE A 541 10.17 -7.92 26.02
C PHE A 541 11.36 -6.99 26.25
N GLN A 542 12.12 -6.72 25.19
CA GLN A 542 13.28 -5.84 25.22
C GLN A 542 13.14 -4.77 24.16
N VAL A 543 13.37 -3.52 24.51
CA VAL A 543 13.41 -2.38 23.60
C VAL A 543 14.87 -2.00 23.34
N ARG A 544 15.24 -1.92 22.07
CA ARG A 544 16.48 -1.29 21.62
C ARG A 544 16.14 0.04 20.96
N ARG A 545 16.57 1.12 21.59
CA ARG A 545 16.44 2.46 21.03
C ARG A 545 17.31 2.58 19.78
N THR A 546 16.79 3.20 18.72
CA THR A 546 17.51 3.39 17.48
C THR A 546 17.61 4.86 17.10
N ARG A 547 18.54 5.19 16.20
CA ARG A 547 18.58 6.53 15.59
C ARG A 547 17.26 6.85 14.85
N ALA A 548 16.61 5.83 14.33
CA ALA A 548 15.34 5.96 13.64
C ALA A 548 14.20 6.37 14.57
N GLY A 549 14.13 5.83 15.79
CA GLY A 549 13.16 6.24 16.80
C GLY A 549 13.35 7.69 17.24
N ASP A 550 14.60 8.13 17.40
CA ASP A 550 14.91 9.52 17.70
C ASP A 550 14.60 10.46 16.52
N ALA A 551 14.85 10.02 15.29
CA ALA A 551 14.50 10.79 14.09
C ALA A 551 12.99 10.94 13.94
N TRP A 552 12.23 9.88 14.23
CA TRP A 552 10.76 9.90 14.22
C TRP A 552 10.21 10.89 15.25
N GLU A 553 10.76 10.90 16.47
CA GLU A 553 10.33 11.84 17.52
C GLU A 553 10.59 13.29 17.13
N ARG A 554 11.78 13.61 16.58
CA ARG A 554 12.09 14.95 16.06
C ARG A 554 11.11 15.37 14.96
N SER A 555 10.87 14.51 13.98
CA SER A 555 9.95 14.77 12.88
C SER A 555 8.53 15.08 13.38
N ARG A 556 8.07 14.39 14.43
CA ARG A 556 6.76 14.62 15.05
C ARG A 556 6.73 15.95 15.82
N THR A 557 7.80 16.29 16.52
CA THR A 557 7.91 17.54 17.28
C THR A 557 7.95 18.74 16.33
N GLU A 558 8.69 18.66 15.24
CA GLU A 558 8.75 19.70 14.21
C GLU A 558 7.40 19.88 13.49
N ALA A 559 6.65 18.80 13.25
CA ALA A 559 5.32 18.88 12.67
C ALA A 559 4.27 19.56 13.60
N CYS A 560 4.47 19.45 14.92
CA CYS A 560 3.63 20.09 15.93
C CYS A 560 4.07 21.52 16.28
N ALA A 561 5.28 21.90 15.98
CA ALA A 561 5.78 23.27 16.15
C ALA A 561 5.21 24.13 14.99
N ALA A 562 4.10 24.82 15.25
CA ALA A 562 3.69 25.91 14.37
C ALA A 562 4.81 26.96 14.36
N PRO A 563 5.15 27.58 13.21
CA PRO A 563 6.05 28.72 13.23
C PRO A 563 5.44 29.78 14.14
N GLU A 564 6.20 30.21 15.14
CA GLU A 564 5.80 31.35 15.96
C GLU A 564 5.53 32.54 15.01
N PRO A 565 4.38 33.18 15.09
CA PRO A 565 4.18 34.42 14.36
C PRO A 565 5.08 35.47 15.01
N ASP A 566 5.95 36.05 14.23
CA ASP A 566 6.75 37.22 14.59
C ASP A 566 5.77 38.41 14.81
N THR A 567 5.13 38.45 15.97
CA THR A 567 4.31 39.58 16.42
C THR A 567 4.46 39.78 17.91
N ALA A 568 4.91 40.97 18.24
CA ALA A 568 4.92 41.51 19.59
C ALA A 568 3.54 41.37 20.28
N PRO A 569 3.50 41.21 21.62
CA PRO A 569 2.28 40.83 22.32
C PRO A 569 1.27 41.98 22.34
N VAL A 570 0.14 41.77 21.64
CA VAL A 570 -1.10 42.52 21.92
C VAL A 570 -1.91 41.70 22.91
N SER A 571 -1.89 42.12 24.16
CA SER A 571 -2.73 41.58 25.22
C SER A 571 -4.19 41.86 24.93
N LEU A 572 -4.95 40.82 24.56
CA LEU A 572 -6.41 40.84 24.63
C LEU A 572 -6.89 39.57 25.34
N GLY A 573 -7.44 39.79 26.55
CA GLY A 573 -7.99 38.74 27.37
C GLY A 573 -9.20 38.09 26.69
N ILE A 574 -9.16 36.77 26.55
CA ILE A 574 -10.32 35.95 26.15
C ILE A 574 -10.57 34.89 27.23
N PRO A 575 -11.78 34.70 27.70
CA PRO A 575 -12.08 33.78 28.79
C PRO A 575 -12.06 32.32 28.33
N THR A 576 -11.52 31.48 29.19
CA THR A 576 -11.44 30.05 29.04
C THR A 576 -12.82 29.40 28.93
N ILE A 577 -13.17 28.80 27.80
CA ILE A 577 -14.36 27.98 27.66
C ILE A 577 -13.97 26.52 27.88
N ARG A 578 -14.48 25.92 28.97
CA ARG A 578 -14.43 24.48 29.19
C ARG A 578 -15.45 23.82 28.27
N VAL A 579 -15.01 22.92 27.39
CA VAL A 579 -15.91 22.08 26.59
C VAL A 579 -16.29 20.87 27.43
N GLY A 580 -17.58 20.83 27.84
CA GLY A 580 -18.20 19.69 28.48
C GLY A 580 -18.56 18.62 27.44
N ALA A 581 -18.41 17.35 27.79
CA ALA A 581 -18.81 16.20 27.00
C ALA A 581 -20.31 16.24 26.68
N VAL A 582 -20.67 16.20 25.39
CA VAL A 582 -22.06 16.07 24.94
C VAL A 582 -22.39 14.57 24.85
N GLY A 583 -23.32 14.13 25.71
CA GLY A 583 -23.88 12.78 25.69
C GLY A 583 -24.77 12.54 24.48
N HIS A 584 -24.74 11.36 23.95
CA HIS A 584 -25.62 10.87 22.88
C HIS A 584 -27.08 10.77 23.38
N PRO A 585 -28.07 11.19 22.60
CA PRO A 585 -29.49 10.96 22.91
C PRO A 585 -29.86 9.51 22.61
N GLY A 586 -30.45 8.85 23.64
CA GLY A 586 -30.96 7.50 23.56
C GLY A 586 -32.18 7.40 22.64
N ARG A 587 -32.25 6.32 21.87
CA ARG A 587 -33.46 5.91 21.15
C ARG A 587 -34.49 5.33 22.13
N GLY A 588 -35.72 5.88 22.06
CA GLY A 588 -36.85 5.50 22.88
C GLY A 588 -37.26 4.03 22.74
N ALA A 589 -37.50 3.42 23.86
CA ALA A 589 -38.11 2.13 24.01
C ALA A 589 -39.63 2.24 23.77
N VAL A 590 -40.13 1.43 22.83
CA VAL A 590 -41.56 1.09 22.77
C VAL A 590 -41.76 -0.21 23.53
N GLY A 591 -42.45 -0.09 24.65
CA GLY A 591 -42.82 -1.24 25.46
C GLY A 591 -43.91 -2.10 24.81
N ARG A 592 -43.80 -3.41 24.95
CA ARG A 592 -44.96 -4.32 25.06
C ARG A 592 -44.75 -5.31 26.18
N GLN A 593 -45.79 -5.41 26.95
CA GLN A 593 -45.94 -6.23 28.14
C GLN A 593 -46.15 -7.72 27.83
N THR A 594 -45.79 -8.48 28.83
CA THR A 594 -46.40 -9.69 29.39
C THR A 594 -46.17 -11.05 28.74
N GLY A 595 -45.72 -11.95 29.58
CA GLY A 595 -46.05 -13.37 29.50
C GLY A 595 -44.94 -14.32 29.86
N ASP A 596 -44.60 -14.45 31.13
CA ASP A 596 -44.06 -15.71 31.67
C ASP A 596 -45.14 -16.81 31.62
N PRO A 597 -44.82 -18.05 31.44
CA PRO A 597 -44.48 -18.90 32.56
C PRO A 597 -43.38 -19.94 32.31
N ALA A 598 -42.78 -20.32 33.43
CA ALA A 598 -41.81 -21.32 33.73
C ALA A 598 -42.26 -22.78 33.46
N PRO A 599 -41.54 -23.82 33.97
CA PRO A 599 -40.66 -24.67 33.15
C PRO A 599 -41.17 -26.12 33.12
N LEU A 600 -40.69 -26.93 32.18
CA LEU A 600 -40.79 -28.39 32.30
C LEU A 600 -39.48 -29.10 31.93
N ARG A 601 -39.16 -29.94 32.85
CA ARG A 601 -38.03 -30.87 32.99
C ARG A 601 -38.13 -32.08 32.01
N THR A 602 -36.96 -32.72 31.95
CA THR A 602 -36.68 -34.17 31.70
C THR A 602 -36.67 -34.54 30.22
N GLY A 603 -35.63 -35.17 29.77
CA GLY A 603 -35.00 -36.42 30.00
C GLY A 603 -34.55 -37.00 28.71
N GLY A 604 -33.31 -37.43 28.63
CA GLY A 604 -33.00 -38.81 28.45
C GLY A 604 -32.53 -39.29 27.08
N ARG A 605 -31.21 -39.58 27.02
CA ARG A 605 -30.57 -40.74 26.34
C ARG A 605 -30.71 -40.87 24.81
N ALA A 606 -29.62 -40.83 24.11
CA ALA A 606 -28.64 -41.86 23.76
C ALA A 606 -28.85 -42.50 22.38
N SER A 607 -27.71 -42.60 21.69
CA SER A 607 -27.34 -43.59 20.66
C SER A 607 -27.95 -43.48 19.24
N GLY A 608 -27.02 -43.37 18.32
CA GLY A 608 -27.14 -43.59 16.88
C GLY A 608 -25.99 -42.90 16.17
#